data_0cbc058a0098ee079b4b889de1495755
#
_entry.id   0cbc058a0098ee079b4b889de1495755
#
_cell.length_a   1.000
_cell.length_b   1.000
_cell.length_c   1.000
_cell.angle_alpha   90.00
_cell.angle_beta   90.00
_cell.angle_gamma   90.00
#
_symmetry.space_group_name_H-M   'P 1'
#
loop_
_entity.id
_entity.type
_entity.pdbx_description
1 polymer ?
#
loop_
_entity_poly.entity_id
_entity_poly.type
_entity_poly.pdbx_seq_one_letter_code
_entity_poly.pdbx_strand_id
1 'polypeptide(L)'
;MLLFFVLLFSIKVAEAQPSAPQAHEYIRVVQENGAWWLQDGSGYKFFSLGVNCVGGCYGHAEATPMLPARRQWIVALLHDWGFNTAGCWSSPSVWPDFAVAEQIYVEFRPQAQDVFDAAFWQGPFADHLREEVKPFRGQPNVLGYFLDNEPAWNAPHLFAFYLGLGQHTPGSRALLAYLHTYYRGRISLLNHAWGTAYRSFTQIPGTRPSPRSWRRMPRGMVQAWRTKVVATYYQRYAAMVRALDPEHLILGIRYKGVPALALFTALSPSFDVNSINDYTRSGHFKPVYATFYKATGKPLMITEFAFSGFPSRGQASALRIAVGSQAKRGLGYHTYVRQAARAPFMVGMHWFMWSDYAQAAPTGGYPHPPDVNVGLVTADEAAVYEELGHWITRTNAEVEAIHRGSRAASPSEPGP
;
A
#
# COMPACT_ATOMS: atom_id res chain seq x y z
N MET A 1 29.02 38.88 70.64
CA MET A 1 28.15 37.67 70.45
C MET A 1 27.14 38.05 69.36
N LEU A 2 27.52 37.80 68.11
CA LEU A 2 26.66 38.11 66.93
C LEU A 2 26.00 36.77 66.47
N LEU A 3 24.66 36.73 66.49
CA LEU A 3 23.88 35.64 65.95
C LEU A 3 23.70 35.85 64.43
N PHE A 4 24.17 34.93 63.64
CA PHE A 4 23.84 34.85 62.22
C PHE A 4 22.55 34.03 62.03
N PHE A 5 21.50 34.65 61.49
CA PHE A 5 20.32 33.94 60.96
C PHE A 5 20.57 33.48 59.55
N VAL A 6 20.57 32.18 59.34
CA VAL A 6 20.58 31.59 58.00
C VAL A 6 19.13 31.39 57.52
N LEU A 7 18.71 32.19 56.55
CA LEU A 7 17.43 31.99 55.84
C LEU A 7 17.63 30.92 54.76
N LEU A 8 17.02 29.74 54.96
CA LEU A 8 16.89 28.69 53.99
C LEU A 8 15.73 29.06 53.03
N PHE A 9 16.06 29.46 51.80
CA PHE A 9 15.10 29.56 50.71
C PHE A 9 14.88 28.16 50.10
N SER A 10 13.68 27.57 50.31
CA SER A 10 13.23 26.39 49.59
C SER A 10 12.77 26.78 48.18
N ILE A 11 13.59 26.50 47.18
CA ILE A 11 13.17 26.61 45.79
C ILE A 11 12.26 25.42 45.48
N LYS A 12 10.94 25.66 45.39
CA LYS A 12 10.01 24.70 44.79
C LYS A 12 10.32 24.64 43.29
N VAL A 13 10.92 23.56 42.84
CA VAL A 13 10.95 23.20 41.42
C VAL A 13 9.50 22.91 41.02
N ALA A 14 8.92 23.76 40.19
CA ALA A 14 7.63 23.50 39.58
C ALA A 14 7.82 22.29 38.62
N GLU A 15 7.19 21.16 38.95
CA GLU A 15 7.04 20.06 37.99
C GLU A 15 6.30 20.60 36.78
N ALA A 16 6.97 20.59 35.63
CA ALA A 16 6.35 20.91 34.36
C ALA A 16 5.21 19.90 34.12
N GLN A 17 3.99 20.38 34.12
CA GLN A 17 2.87 19.52 33.64
C GLN A 17 3.17 19.05 32.24
N PRO A 18 2.90 17.76 31.90
CA PRO A 18 3.04 17.30 30.55
C PRO A 18 2.16 18.18 29.65
N SER A 19 2.78 18.82 28.67
CA SER A 19 2.06 19.61 27.67
C SER A 19 1.00 18.72 27.04
N ALA A 20 -0.25 19.21 26.96
CA ALA A 20 -1.30 18.55 26.20
C ALA A 20 -0.76 18.21 24.81
N PRO A 21 -1.06 17.01 24.26
CA PRO A 21 -0.59 16.66 22.93
C PRO A 21 -1.06 17.75 21.96
N GLN A 22 -0.12 18.33 21.22
CA GLN A 22 -0.45 19.30 20.17
C GLN A 22 -1.43 18.64 19.22
N ALA A 23 -2.61 19.24 19.04
CA ALA A 23 -3.57 18.82 18.05
C ALA A 23 -2.90 18.92 16.68
N HIS A 24 -2.75 17.79 15.99
CA HIS A 24 -2.27 17.76 14.63
C HIS A 24 -3.49 17.78 13.72
N GLU A 25 -3.45 18.60 12.70
CA GLU A 25 -4.56 18.77 11.78
C GLU A 25 -4.81 17.52 10.92
N TYR A 26 -3.74 16.78 10.57
CA TYR A 26 -3.76 15.67 9.59
C TYR A 26 -3.78 14.28 10.24
N ILE A 27 -4.28 13.30 9.51
CA ILE A 27 -4.32 11.90 9.93
C ILE A 27 -2.89 11.34 10.03
N ARG A 28 -2.62 10.58 11.09
CA ARG A 28 -1.32 9.95 11.33
C ARG A 28 -1.48 8.55 11.89
N VAL A 29 -0.39 7.80 11.84
CA VAL A 29 -0.28 6.48 12.46
C VAL A 29 0.22 6.65 13.89
N VAL A 30 -0.49 6.05 14.85
CA VAL A 30 -0.10 6.05 16.27
C VAL A 30 -0.14 4.64 16.84
N GLN A 31 0.58 4.42 17.93
CA GLN A 31 0.53 3.16 18.65
C GLN A 31 -0.02 3.39 20.06
N GLU A 32 -1.01 2.61 20.46
CA GLU A 32 -1.59 2.64 21.79
C GLU A 32 -1.79 1.23 22.32
N ASN A 33 -1.30 0.97 23.54
CA ASN A 33 -1.39 -0.33 24.21
C ASN A 33 -0.89 -1.52 23.35
N GLY A 34 0.09 -1.26 22.49
CA GLY A 34 0.67 -2.24 21.57
C GLY A 34 -0.09 -2.45 20.26
N ALA A 35 -1.21 -1.79 20.05
CA ALA A 35 -1.95 -1.81 18.79
C ALA A 35 -1.71 -0.52 17.98
N TRP A 36 -1.65 -0.65 16.67
CA TRP A 36 -1.52 0.46 15.73
C TRP A 36 -2.89 1.01 15.34
N TRP A 37 -3.00 2.32 15.24
CA TRP A 37 -4.21 3.04 14.90
C TRP A 37 -3.92 4.14 13.89
N LEU A 38 -4.94 4.52 13.14
CA LEU A 38 -5.01 5.82 12.50
C LEU A 38 -5.64 6.80 13.49
N GLN A 39 -5.13 8.03 13.56
CA GLN A 39 -5.64 9.09 14.43
C GLN A 39 -5.85 10.35 13.61
N ASP A 40 -7.06 10.91 13.66
CA ASP A 40 -7.38 12.18 13.01
C ASP A 40 -6.93 13.41 13.83
N GLY A 41 -7.16 14.60 13.26
CA GLY A 41 -6.79 15.87 13.88
C GLY A 41 -7.49 16.16 15.20
N SER A 42 -8.65 15.54 15.47
CA SER A 42 -9.36 15.66 16.76
C SER A 42 -8.77 14.77 17.85
N GLY A 43 -7.87 13.84 17.49
CA GLY A 43 -7.33 12.83 18.38
C GLY A 43 -8.15 11.52 18.39
N TYR A 44 -9.22 11.44 17.60
CA TYR A 44 -10.01 10.22 17.46
C TYR A 44 -9.21 9.13 16.74
N LYS A 45 -9.16 7.95 17.35
CA LYS A 45 -8.46 6.79 16.81
C LYS A 45 -9.45 5.85 16.13
N PHE A 46 -9.16 5.49 14.91
CA PHE A 46 -10.03 4.63 14.11
C PHE A 46 -9.25 3.56 13.36
N PHE A 47 -9.95 2.49 12.99
CA PHE A 47 -9.52 1.48 12.04
C PHE A 47 -10.14 1.82 10.69
N SER A 48 -9.35 1.96 9.64
CA SER A 48 -9.85 2.34 8.32
C SER A 48 -10.67 1.20 7.70
N LEU A 49 -11.97 1.39 7.65
CA LEU A 49 -12.93 0.52 6.96
C LEU A 49 -13.34 1.21 5.66
N GLY A 50 -12.75 0.78 4.55
CA GLY A 50 -12.89 1.49 3.29
C GLY A 50 -13.60 0.71 2.20
N VAL A 51 -14.06 1.46 1.19
CA VAL A 51 -14.60 0.94 -0.06
C VAL A 51 -13.87 1.62 -1.22
N ASN A 52 -13.35 0.83 -2.15
CA ASN A 52 -12.74 1.35 -3.38
C ASN A 52 -13.82 1.68 -4.42
N CYS A 53 -13.52 2.62 -5.31
CA CYS A 53 -14.37 3.02 -6.42
C CYS A 53 -15.76 3.51 -5.99
N VAL A 54 -15.90 4.21 -4.87
CA VAL A 54 -17.19 4.74 -4.39
C VAL A 54 -17.76 5.73 -5.41
N GLY A 55 -18.97 5.45 -5.88
CA GLY A 55 -19.62 6.27 -6.91
C GLY A 55 -19.08 6.08 -8.32
N GLY A 56 -18.13 5.18 -8.53
CA GLY A 56 -17.48 4.84 -9.80
C GLY A 56 -15.97 4.87 -9.69
N CYS A 57 -15.26 4.17 -10.58
CA CYS A 57 -13.80 4.16 -10.63
C CYS A 57 -13.29 5.32 -11.51
N TYR A 58 -13.17 6.51 -10.95
CA TYR A 58 -12.86 7.71 -11.74
C TYR A 58 -11.43 8.22 -11.67
N GLY A 59 -10.60 7.68 -10.78
CA GLY A 59 -9.33 8.34 -10.48
C GLY A 59 -9.56 9.76 -9.90
N HIS A 60 -8.63 10.68 -10.13
CA HIS A 60 -8.72 12.03 -9.54
C HIS A 60 -9.64 13.00 -10.30
N ALA A 61 -10.17 12.62 -11.44
CA ALA A 61 -10.96 13.49 -12.29
C ALA A 61 -12.32 12.86 -12.60
N GLU A 62 -13.32 13.30 -11.90
CA GLU A 62 -14.71 13.04 -12.27
C GLU A 62 -15.08 13.95 -13.43
N ALA A 63 -15.36 13.37 -14.60
CA ALA A 63 -15.67 14.15 -15.82
C ALA A 63 -16.95 14.98 -15.68
N THR A 64 -17.88 14.54 -14.81
CA THR A 64 -19.12 15.26 -14.49
C THR A 64 -19.41 15.05 -12.99
N PRO A 65 -19.60 16.14 -12.20
CA PRO A 65 -19.92 16.04 -10.80
C PRO A 65 -21.16 15.16 -10.55
N MET A 66 -21.10 14.36 -9.50
CA MET A 66 -22.20 13.48 -9.11
C MET A 66 -23.45 14.27 -8.73
N LEU A 67 -24.62 13.78 -9.15
CA LEU A 67 -25.90 14.39 -8.76
C LEU A 67 -26.05 14.39 -7.22
N PRO A 68 -26.51 15.50 -6.61
CA PRO A 68 -26.60 15.62 -5.15
C PRO A 68 -27.39 14.49 -4.48
N ALA A 69 -28.51 14.07 -5.06
CA ALA A 69 -29.34 12.99 -4.53
C ALA A 69 -28.61 11.63 -4.53
N ARG A 70 -27.84 11.33 -5.61
CA ARG A 70 -27.03 10.11 -5.70
C ARG A 70 -25.91 10.15 -4.66
N ARG A 71 -25.21 11.28 -4.54
CA ARG A 71 -24.18 11.46 -3.52
C ARG A 71 -24.73 11.23 -2.11
N GLN A 72 -25.85 11.87 -1.78
CA GLN A 72 -26.49 11.73 -0.45
C GLN A 72 -26.83 10.28 -0.15
N TRP A 73 -27.39 9.55 -1.11
CA TRP A 73 -27.72 8.14 -0.97
C TRP A 73 -26.47 7.28 -0.74
N ILE A 74 -25.41 7.47 -1.53
CA ILE A 74 -24.15 6.73 -1.38
C ILE A 74 -23.54 6.96 0.01
N VAL A 75 -23.44 8.22 0.41
CA VAL A 75 -22.85 8.62 1.70
C VAL A 75 -23.67 8.02 2.86
N ALA A 76 -25.01 8.16 2.83
CA ALA A 76 -25.88 7.58 3.84
C ALA A 76 -25.72 6.06 3.95
N LEU A 77 -25.75 5.35 2.82
CA LEU A 77 -25.62 3.88 2.79
C LEU A 77 -24.29 3.42 3.39
N LEU A 78 -23.18 4.06 3.03
CA LEU A 78 -21.86 3.68 3.53
C LEU A 78 -21.69 3.98 5.03
N HIS A 79 -22.22 5.11 5.52
CA HIS A 79 -22.22 5.41 6.95
C HIS A 79 -23.11 4.45 7.74
N ASP A 80 -24.31 4.11 7.24
CA ASP A 80 -25.20 3.14 7.86
C ASP A 80 -24.55 1.75 7.95
N TRP A 81 -23.69 1.42 6.98
CA TRP A 81 -22.92 0.17 7.01
C TRP A 81 -21.61 0.28 7.81
N GLY A 82 -21.30 1.44 8.39
CA GLY A 82 -20.15 1.68 9.24
C GLY A 82 -18.81 1.78 8.51
N PHE A 83 -18.82 2.14 7.22
CA PHE A 83 -17.60 2.51 6.51
C PHE A 83 -17.22 3.95 6.85
N ASN A 84 -15.91 4.22 6.92
CA ASN A 84 -15.34 5.50 7.28
C ASN A 84 -14.30 6.02 6.28
N THR A 85 -14.00 5.27 5.24
CA THR A 85 -12.93 5.61 4.29
C THR A 85 -13.38 5.42 2.83
N ALA A 86 -13.23 6.46 2.02
CA ALA A 86 -13.26 6.37 0.57
C ALA A 86 -11.89 5.86 0.10
N GLY A 87 -11.85 4.63 -0.42
CA GLY A 87 -10.65 4.00 -0.94
C GLY A 87 -10.29 4.49 -2.34
N CYS A 88 -9.27 3.87 -2.94
CA CYS A 88 -8.77 4.25 -4.25
C CYS A 88 -9.85 4.38 -5.31
N TRP A 89 -9.65 5.36 -6.21
CA TRP A 89 -10.48 5.61 -7.38
C TRP A 89 -11.93 5.99 -7.07
N SER A 90 -12.19 6.40 -5.84
CA SER A 90 -13.49 6.91 -5.45
C SER A 90 -13.74 8.30 -6.04
N SER A 91 -15.01 8.59 -6.35
CA SER A 91 -15.43 9.90 -6.85
C SER A 91 -15.03 11.03 -5.88
N PRO A 92 -14.40 12.12 -6.36
CA PRO A 92 -14.13 13.29 -5.54
C PRO A 92 -15.38 13.89 -4.88
N SER A 93 -16.54 13.67 -5.45
CA SER A 93 -17.82 14.14 -4.88
C SER A 93 -18.12 13.56 -3.49
N VAL A 94 -17.56 12.40 -3.10
CA VAL A 94 -17.79 11.79 -1.78
C VAL A 94 -16.67 12.06 -0.78
N TRP A 95 -15.53 12.60 -1.19
CA TRP A 95 -14.39 12.83 -0.31
C TRP A 95 -14.69 13.67 0.94
N PRO A 96 -15.55 14.71 0.90
CA PRO A 96 -15.82 15.50 2.10
C PRO A 96 -16.43 14.74 3.28
N ASP A 97 -16.97 13.54 3.05
CA ASP A 97 -17.70 12.77 4.07
C ASP A 97 -16.89 11.60 4.64
N PHE A 98 -15.68 11.35 4.12
CA PHE A 98 -14.86 10.19 4.48
C PHE A 98 -13.40 10.56 4.69
N ALA A 99 -12.66 9.71 5.39
CA ALA A 99 -11.22 9.67 5.21
C ALA A 99 -10.90 9.22 3.77
N VAL A 100 -9.88 9.80 3.15
CA VAL A 100 -9.56 9.54 1.73
C VAL A 100 -8.22 8.85 1.60
N ALA A 101 -8.21 7.65 1.02
CA ALA A 101 -6.99 6.91 0.70
C ALA A 101 -6.90 6.71 -0.81
N GLU A 102 -6.03 7.46 -1.47
CA GLU A 102 -6.01 7.50 -2.93
C GLU A 102 -4.66 7.09 -3.52
N GLN A 103 -4.69 6.61 -4.75
CA GLN A 103 -3.48 6.31 -5.51
C GLN A 103 -3.04 7.54 -6.30
N ILE A 104 -1.77 7.93 -6.15
CA ILE A 104 -1.12 8.84 -7.08
C ILE A 104 -0.53 8.01 -8.22
N TYR A 105 -0.92 8.34 -9.45
CA TYR A 105 -0.62 7.54 -10.61
C TYR A 105 0.43 8.22 -11.50
N VAL A 106 1.66 7.72 -11.44
CA VAL A 106 2.73 8.19 -12.31
C VAL A 106 2.96 7.12 -13.39
N GLU A 107 2.51 7.37 -14.62
CA GLU A 107 2.58 6.44 -15.77
C GLU A 107 4.00 6.06 -16.23
N PHE A 108 4.99 6.16 -15.38
CA PHE A 108 6.34 5.78 -15.74
C PHE A 108 6.59 4.31 -15.41
N ARG A 109 6.82 3.51 -16.44
CA ARG A 109 7.18 2.10 -16.29
C ARG A 109 8.67 1.98 -15.95
N PRO A 110 9.06 1.77 -14.69
CA PRO A 110 10.47 1.68 -14.29
C PRO A 110 11.26 0.58 -14.99
N GLN A 111 10.55 -0.33 -15.66
CA GLN A 111 11.17 -1.46 -16.40
C GLN A 111 11.94 -1.02 -17.67
N ALA A 112 11.76 0.23 -18.10
CA ALA A 112 12.40 0.80 -19.27
C ALA A 112 13.08 2.15 -18.97
N GLN A 113 13.30 2.47 -17.68
CA GLN A 113 13.91 3.72 -17.24
C GLN A 113 15.08 3.46 -16.31
N ASP A 114 16.14 4.29 -16.44
CA ASP A 114 17.26 4.22 -15.53
C ASP A 114 16.94 4.98 -14.23
N VAL A 115 16.47 4.26 -13.21
CA VAL A 115 16.09 4.85 -11.91
C VAL A 115 17.30 5.41 -11.13
N PHE A 116 18.52 5.11 -11.55
CA PHE A 116 19.74 5.67 -10.96
C PHE A 116 20.12 6.99 -11.59
N ASP A 117 19.55 7.32 -12.77
CA ASP A 117 19.79 8.60 -13.43
C ASP A 117 18.97 9.71 -12.74
N ALA A 118 19.64 10.81 -12.38
CA ALA A 118 18.99 11.98 -11.81
C ALA A 118 18.03 12.64 -12.80
N ALA A 119 18.33 12.58 -14.10
CA ALA A 119 17.50 13.16 -15.14
C ALA A 119 16.12 12.49 -15.23
N PHE A 120 16.01 11.19 -14.93
CA PHE A 120 14.71 10.49 -14.90
C PHE A 120 13.71 11.13 -13.91
N TRP A 121 14.21 11.62 -12.77
CA TRP A 121 13.39 12.18 -11.68
C TRP A 121 13.02 13.65 -11.87
N GLN A 122 13.53 14.28 -12.94
CA GLN A 122 13.28 15.66 -13.29
C GLN A 122 12.30 15.78 -14.48
N GLY A 123 11.86 16.98 -14.78
CA GLY A 123 10.99 17.22 -15.92
C GLY A 123 9.65 16.49 -15.81
N PRO A 124 9.24 15.66 -16.81
CA PRO A 124 7.90 15.11 -16.90
C PRO A 124 7.47 14.28 -15.67
N PHE A 125 8.38 13.52 -15.04
CA PHE A 125 8.07 12.78 -13.82
C PHE A 125 7.70 13.73 -12.67
N ALA A 126 8.54 14.74 -12.43
CA ALA A 126 8.33 15.69 -11.34
C ALA A 126 7.10 16.57 -11.59
N ASP A 127 6.87 16.95 -12.85
CA ASP A 127 5.72 17.77 -13.24
C ASP A 127 4.41 17.00 -13.03
N HIS A 128 4.35 15.76 -13.50
CA HIS A 128 3.19 14.91 -13.33
C HIS A 128 2.91 14.61 -11.84
N LEU A 129 3.97 14.31 -11.07
CA LEU A 129 3.81 14.06 -9.62
C LEU A 129 3.23 15.29 -8.88
N ARG A 130 3.61 16.50 -9.27
CA ARG A 130 3.03 17.72 -8.67
C ARG A 130 1.53 17.85 -8.95
N GLU A 131 1.09 17.56 -10.16
CA GLU A 131 -0.33 17.59 -10.50
C GLU A 131 -1.13 16.49 -9.79
N GLU A 132 -0.56 15.28 -9.66
CA GLU A 132 -1.20 14.17 -8.95
C GLU A 132 -1.39 14.42 -7.44
N VAL A 133 -0.43 15.09 -6.79
CA VAL A 133 -0.50 15.38 -5.34
C VAL A 133 -1.36 16.61 -5.04
N LYS A 134 -1.45 17.56 -5.99
CA LYS A 134 -2.09 18.86 -5.81
C LYS A 134 -3.55 18.82 -5.28
N PRO A 135 -4.44 17.92 -5.72
CA PRO A 135 -5.82 17.87 -5.25
C PRO A 135 -5.97 17.57 -3.75
N PHE A 136 -4.97 16.95 -3.16
CA PHE A 136 -5.03 16.42 -1.79
C PHE A 136 -4.34 17.30 -0.75
N ARG A 137 -3.41 18.15 -1.20
CA ARG A 137 -2.63 18.99 -0.29
C ARG A 137 -3.52 19.91 0.54
N GLY A 138 -3.24 19.94 1.86
CA GLY A 138 -3.98 20.77 2.79
C GLY A 138 -5.37 20.26 3.14
N GLN A 139 -5.71 19.02 2.80
CA GLN A 139 -6.99 18.40 3.12
C GLN A 139 -6.86 17.48 4.34
N PRO A 140 -7.34 17.86 5.52
CA PRO A 140 -7.07 17.11 6.77
C PRO A 140 -7.71 15.72 6.82
N ASN A 141 -8.70 15.45 6.01
CA ASN A 141 -9.33 14.13 5.89
C ASN A 141 -8.62 13.18 4.90
N VAL A 142 -7.59 13.64 4.20
CA VAL A 142 -6.77 12.73 3.38
C VAL A 142 -5.89 11.88 4.30
N LEU A 143 -6.07 10.58 4.24
CA LEU A 143 -5.29 9.60 4.98
C LEU A 143 -3.88 9.49 4.40
N GLY A 144 -3.78 9.47 3.09
CA GLY A 144 -2.50 9.40 2.41
C GLY A 144 -2.55 8.79 1.02
N TYR A 145 -1.35 8.51 0.49
CA TYR A 145 -1.11 8.11 -0.88
C TYR A 145 -0.62 6.67 -1.00
N PHE A 146 -1.20 5.91 -1.93
CA PHE A 146 -0.56 4.73 -2.48
C PHE A 146 0.29 5.14 -3.69
N LEU A 147 1.54 4.70 -3.73
CA LEU A 147 2.48 5.07 -4.80
C LEU A 147 2.35 4.21 -6.06
N ASP A 148 1.59 3.12 -5.98
CA ASP A 148 1.36 2.20 -7.11
C ASP A 148 0.20 1.24 -6.78
N ASN A 149 -0.22 0.46 -7.78
CA ASN A 149 -1.17 -0.63 -7.63
C ASN A 149 -0.68 -1.90 -8.32
N GLU A 150 -0.43 -2.94 -7.53
CA GLU A 150 -0.04 -4.27 -8.01
C GLU A 150 1.14 -4.29 -9.01
N PRO A 151 2.22 -3.53 -8.75
CA PRO A 151 3.30 -3.40 -9.72
C PRO A 151 3.99 -4.75 -10.03
N ALA A 152 4.07 -5.07 -11.32
CA ALA A 152 4.72 -6.29 -11.79
C ALA A 152 6.19 -6.02 -12.15
N TRP A 153 7.09 -6.29 -11.22
CA TRP A 153 8.53 -6.13 -11.44
C TRP A 153 9.15 -7.42 -11.95
N ASN A 154 9.30 -7.52 -13.27
CA ASN A 154 9.92 -8.70 -13.88
C ASN A 154 11.45 -8.64 -13.74
N ALA A 155 12.01 -9.49 -12.87
CA ALA A 155 13.43 -9.47 -12.57
C ALA A 155 14.34 -9.73 -13.78
N PRO A 156 14.10 -10.71 -14.67
CA PRO A 156 14.83 -10.89 -15.91
C PRO A 156 14.80 -9.66 -16.83
N HIS A 157 13.63 -9.04 -17.02
CA HIS A 157 13.51 -7.85 -17.88
C HIS A 157 14.29 -6.66 -17.32
N LEU A 158 14.16 -6.39 -16.03
CA LEU A 158 14.96 -5.35 -15.37
C LEU A 158 16.46 -5.60 -15.49
N PHE A 159 16.89 -6.82 -15.24
CA PHE A 159 18.30 -7.16 -15.34
C PHE A 159 18.82 -7.01 -16.79
N ALA A 160 18.03 -7.45 -17.78
CA ALA A 160 18.36 -7.29 -19.19
C ALA A 160 18.42 -5.81 -19.60
N PHE A 161 17.49 -4.99 -19.14
CA PHE A 161 17.49 -3.54 -19.39
C PHE A 161 18.81 -2.92 -18.91
N TYR A 162 19.20 -3.16 -17.65
CA TYR A 162 20.44 -2.59 -17.09
C TYR A 162 21.72 -3.15 -17.72
N LEU A 163 21.73 -4.40 -18.15
CA LEU A 163 22.82 -4.95 -18.94
C LEU A 163 22.98 -4.27 -20.30
N GLY A 164 21.86 -3.90 -20.92
CA GLY A 164 21.82 -3.24 -22.22
C GLY A 164 22.17 -1.76 -22.21
N LEU A 165 22.28 -1.13 -21.04
CA LEU A 165 22.65 0.28 -20.92
C LEU A 165 24.08 0.53 -21.36
N GLY A 166 24.35 1.73 -21.90
CA GLY A 166 25.70 2.16 -22.29
C GLY A 166 26.67 2.20 -21.10
N GLN A 167 27.97 2.01 -21.34
CA GLN A 167 28.99 1.83 -20.31
C GLN A 167 29.08 2.95 -19.27
N HIS A 168 28.66 4.17 -19.58
CA HIS A 168 28.83 5.34 -18.72
C HIS A 168 27.51 5.85 -18.09
N THR A 169 26.40 5.13 -18.26
CA THR A 169 25.14 5.52 -17.63
C THR A 169 25.16 5.29 -16.13
N PRO A 170 24.38 6.05 -15.34
CA PRO A 170 24.27 5.84 -13.90
C PRO A 170 23.84 4.40 -13.54
N GLY A 171 22.88 3.84 -14.28
CA GLY A 171 22.39 2.48 -14.07
C GLY A 171 23.42 1.41 -14.38
N SER A 172 24.23 1.58 -15.44
CA SER A 172 25.31 0.64 -15.72
C SER A 172 26.38 0.66 -14.64
N ARG A 173 26.76 1.83 -14.11
CA ARG A 173 27.68 1.94 -12.97
C ARG A 173 27.11 1.25 -11.72
N ALA A 174 25.81 1.44 -11.44
CA ALA A 174 25.14 0.78 -10.31
C ALA A 174 25.13 -0.75 -10.46
N LEU A 175 24.85 -1.26 -11.68
CA LEU A 175 24.90 -2.69 -11.97
C LEU A 175 26.31 -3.25 -11.83
N LEU A 176 27.32 -2.55 -12.34
CA LEU A 176 28.71 -2.98 -12.19
C LEU A 176 29.15 -3.04 -10.74
N ALA A 177 28.85 -2.04 -9.95
CA ALA A 177 29.14 -2.03 -8.51
C ALA A 177 28.45 -3.21 -7.79
N TYR A 178 27.19 -3.49 -8.15
CA TYR A 178 26.45 -4.63 -7.63
C TYR A 178 27.12 -5.97 -7.99
N LEU A 179 27.44 -6.18 -9.27
CA LEU A 179 28.10 -7.41 -9.75
C LEU A 179 29.49 -7.59 -9.14
N HIS A 180 30.26 -6.50 -9.05
CA HIS A 180 31.56 -6.51 -8.41
C HIS A 180 31.48 -6.96 -6.95
N THR A 181 30.53 -6.42 -6.19
CA THR A 181 30.28 -6.85 -4.80
C THR A 181 29.83 -8.29 -4.72
N TYR A 182 28.86 -8.70 -5.54
CA TYR A 182 28.29 -10.07 -5.55
C TYR A 182 29.38 -11.12 -5.83
N TYR A 183 30.26 -10.87 -6.79
CA TYR A 183 31.36 -11.76 -7.17
C TYR A 183 32.68 -11.46 -6.45
N ARG A 184 32.66 -10.63 -5.39
CA ARG A 184 33.83 -10.28 -4.55
C ARG A 184 35.02 -9.77 -5.36
N GLY A 185 34.75 -8.94 -6.38
CA GLY A 185 35.77 -8.39 -7.28
C GLY A 185 36.40 -9.39 -8.25
N ARG A 186 35.95 -10.65 -8.28
CA ARG A 186 36.57 -11.71 -9.10
C ARG A 186 35.78 -11.98 -10.38
N ILE A 187 36.24 -11.46 -11.52
CA ILE A 187 35.60 -11.67 -12.83
C ILE A 187 35.57 -13.15 -13.23
N SER A 188 36.53 -13.95 -12.78
CA SER A 188 36.56 -15.40 -13.02
C SER A 188 35.34 -16.12 -12.42
N LEU A 189 34.84 -15.70 -11.25
CA LEU A 189 33.63 -16.26 -10.65
C LEU A 189 32.38 -15.93 -11.46
N LEU A 190 32.27 -14.70 -11.97
CA LEU A 190 31.20 -14.30 -12.86
C LEU A 190 31.24 -15.12 -14.16
N ASN A 191 32.41 -15.20 -14.80
CA ASN A 191 32.58 -15.95 -16.04
C ASN A 191 32.21 -17.43 -15.87
N HIS A 192 32.64 -18.06 -14.78
CA HIS A 192 32.26 -19.43 -14.45
C HIS A 192 30.74 -19.57 -14.31
N ALA A 193 30.11 -18.67 -13.52
CA ALA A 193 28.68 -18.71 -13.30
C ALA A 193 27.86 -18.45 -14.57
N TRP A 194 28.26 -17.50 -15.42
CA TRP A 194 27.51 -17.11 -16.62
C TRP A 194 27.92 -17.90 -17.87
N GLY A 195 29.07 -18.59 -17.84
CA GLY A 195 29.64 -19.23 -19.01
C GLY A 195 30.15 -18.23 -20.05
N THR A 196 30.83 -17.20 -19.59
CA THR A 196 31.39 -16.08 -20.36
C THR A 196 32.91 -16.00 -20.21
N ALA A 197 33.57 -15.08 -20.93
CA ALA A 197 35.00 -14.90 -20.92
C ALA A 197 35.40 -13.41 -20.87
N TYR A 198 34.67 -12.60 -20.08
CA TYR A 198 35.00 -11.18 -19.90
C TYR A 198 36.37 -11.02 -19.22
N ARG A 199 37.17 -10.07 -19.69
CA ARG A 199 38.48 -9.73 -19.09
C ARG A 199 38.31 -8.87 -17.83
N SER A 200 37.26 -8.08 -17.76
CA SER A 200 36.93 -7.21 -16.62
C SER A 200 35.41 -6.98 -16.52
N PHE A 201 34.93 -6.49 -15.39
CA PHE A 201 33.52 -6.11 -15.20
C PHE A 201 33.09 -4.99 -16.15
N THR A 202 34.01 -4.10 -16.57
CA THR A 202 33.72 -2.97 -17.47
C THR A 202 33.30 -3.40 -18.88
N GLN A 203 33.54 -4.66 -19.27
CA GLN A 203 33.06 -5.22 -20.54
C GLN A 203 31.63 -5.69 -20.54
N ILE A 204 30.95 -5.69 -19.39
CA ILE A 204 29.58 -6.23 -19.25
C ILE A 204 28.51 -5.28 -19.78
N PRO A 205 28.54 -3.93 -19.51
CA PRO A 205 27.51 -3.02 -20.00
C PRO A 205 27.44 -2.98 -21.53
N GLY A 206 26.22 -2.88 -22.05
CA GLY A 206 25.95 -2.89 -23.48
C GLY A 206 25.97 -4.30 -24.10
N THR A 207 26.16 -5.35 -23.29
CA THR A 207 26.16 -6.72 -23.79
C THR A 207 24.78 -7.36 -23.75
N ARG A 208 24.55 -8.29 -24.67
CA ARG A 208 23.35 -9.17 -24.66
C ARG A 208 23.81 -10.60 -24.40
N PRO A 209 23.66 -11.11 -23.17
CA PRO A 209 24.05 -12.47 -22.86
C PRO A 209 23.33 -13.49 -23.77
N SER A 210 24.04 -14.53 -24.16
CA SER A 210 23.44 -15.62 -24.93
C SER A 210 22.32 -16.32 -24.14
N PRO A 211 21.35 -17.00 -24.81
CA PRO A 211 20.35 -17.81 -24.12
C PRO A 211 20.94 -18.84 -23.16
N ARG A 212 22.13 -19.36 -23.46
CA ARG A 212 22.86 -20.29 -22.59
C ARG A 212 23.37 -19.59 -21.33
N SER A 213 23.94 -18.39 -21.47
CA SER A 213 24.40 -17.59 -20.34
C SER A 213 23.24 -17.16 -19.42
N TRP A 214 22.11 -16.76 -20.02
CA TRP A 214 20.90 -16.46 -19.25
C TRP A 214 20.44 -17.62 -18.36
N ARG A 215 20.43 -18.86 -18.90
CA ARG A 215 20.05 -20.04 -18.12
C ARG A 215 21.02 -20.36 -16.97
N ARG A 216 22.27 -19.94 -17.10
CA ARG A 216 23.32 -20.16 -16.11
C ARG A 216 23.37 -19.10 -15.01
N MET A 217 22.85 -17.90 -15.26
CA MET A 217 22.88 -16.83 -14.28
C MET A 217 22.16 -17.22 -12.98
N PRO A 218 22.76 -16.98 -11.81
CA PRO A 218 22.13 -17.28 -10.53
C PRO A 218 20.81 -16.50 -10.37
N ARG A 219 19.69 -17.20 -10.24
CA ARG A 219 18.37 -16.58 -10.09
C ARG A 219 18.31 -15.64 -8.90
N GLY A 220 18.94 -16.02 -7.77
CA GLY A 220 19.01 -15.18 -6.57
C GLY A 220 19.71 -13.83 -6.81
N MET A 221 20.76 -13.82 -7.64
CA MET A 221 21.45 -12.59 -8.05
C MET A 221 20.52 -11.65 -8.83
N VAL A 222 19.80 -12.18 -9.80
CA VAL A 222 18.85 -11.41 -10.63
C VAL A 222 17.70 -10.86 -9.79
N GLN A 223 17.19 -11.66 -8.83
CA GLN A 223 16.16 -11.23 -7.89
C GLN A 223 16.67 -10.14 -6.93
N ALA A 224 17.88 -10.28 -6.41
CA ALA A 224 18.49 -9.27 -5.52
C ALA A 224 18.72 -7.94 -6.26
N TRP A 225 19.15 -8.00 -7.52
CA TRP A 225 19.23 -6.80 -8.36
C TRP A 225 17.88 -6.13 -8.55
N ARG A 226 16.82 -6.89 -8.90
CA ARG A 226 15.46 -6.36 -8.96
C ARG A 226 15.10 -5.65 -7.65
N THR A 227 15.32 -6.29 -6.50
CA THR A 227 15.02 -5.70 -5.20
C THR A 227 15.74 -4.37 -5.01
N LYS A 228 17.03 -4.28 -5.39
CA LYS A 228 17.82 -3.03 -5.32
C LYS A 228 17.21 -1.93 -6.21
N VAL A 229 16.90 -2.24 -7.48
CA VAL A 229 16.30 -1.27 -8.41
C VAL A 229 14.95 -0.76 -7.88
N VAL A 230 14.07 -1.67 -7.48
CA VAL A 230 12.73 -1.35 -7.00
C VAL A 230 12.78 -0.55 -5.69
N ALA A 231 13.68 -0.91 -4.77
CA ALA A 231 13.89 -0.14 -3.53
C ALA A 231 14.40 1.28 -3.82
N THR A 232 15.35 1.42 -4.74
CA THR A 232 15.83 2.75 -5.16
C THR A 232 14.71 3.59 -5.77
N TYR A 233 13.85 2.98 -6.59
CA TYR A 233 12.70 3.65 -7.19
C TYR A 233 11.75 4.19 -6.13
N TYR A 234 11.20 3.33 -5.25
CA TYR A 234 10.22 3.78 -4.26
C TYR A 234 10.82 4.67 -3.18
N GLN A 235 12.09 4.50 -2.82
CA GLN A 235 12.78 5.40 -1.91
C GLN A 235 12.81 6.85 -2.45
N ARG A 236 13.17 7.01 -3.72
CA ARG A 236 13.20 8.33 -4.37
C ARG A 236 11.79 8.88 -4.59
N TYR A 237 10.88 8.04 -5.06
CA TYR A 237 9.50 8.43 -5.28
C TYR A 237 8.86 8.94 -3.97
N ALA A 238 8.94 8.16 -2.90
CA ALA A 238 8.46 8.55 -1.58
C ALA A 238 9.10 9.86 -1.08
N ALA A 239 10.40 10.04 -1.28
CA ALA A 239 11.10 11.27 -0.91
C ALA A 239 10.56 12.50 -1.68
N MET A 240 10.25 12.34 -2.96
CA MET A 240 9.65 13.41 -3.77
C MET A 240 8.22 13.74 -3.33
N VAL A 241 7.40 12.72 -3.02
CA VAL A 241 6.05 12.92 -2.47
C VAL A 241 6.13 13.69 -1.15
N ARG A 242 7.00 13.28 -0.23
CA ARG A 242 7.18 13.96 1.07
C ARG A 242 7.70 15.40 0.93
N ALA A 243 8.46 15.70 -0.12
CA ALA A 243 8.91 17.07 -0.40
C ALA A 243 7.77 17.96 -0.91
N LEU A 244 6.79 17.38 -1.60
CA LEU A 244 5.60 18.08 -2.09
C LEU A 244 4.51 18.18 -1.01
N ASP A 245 4.37 17.13 -0.22
CA ASP A 245 3.35 17.00 0.82
C ASP A 245 3.93 16.23 2.02
N PRO A 246 4.44 16.93 3.03
CA PRO A 246 5.01 16.31 4.22
C PRO A 246 3.96 15.81 5.22
N GLU A 247 2.69 16.23 5.07
CA GLU A 247 1.66 16.01 6.09
C GLU A 247 0.95 14.67 5.94
N HIS A 248 0.70 14.23 4.69
CA HIS A 248 -0.05 13.00 4.45
C HIS A 248 0.84 11.76 4.45
N LEU A 249 0.24 10.63 4.85
CA LEU A 249 0.93 9.35 4.94
C LEU A 249 1.25 8.77 3.55
N ILE A 250 2.33 7.99 3.48
CA ILE A 250 2.61 7.12 2.34
C ILE A 250 2.20 5.71 2.70
N LEU A 251 1.14 5.22 2.04
CA LEU A 251 0.42 4.00 2.37
C LEU A 251 0.96 2.75 1.66
N GLY A 252 2.11 2.84 0.98
CA GLY A 252 2.73 1.72 0.27
C GLY A 252 2.33 1.63 -1.20
N ILE A 253 2.35 0.42 -1.75
CA ILE A 253 2.20 0.15 -3.19
C ILE A 253 1.15 -0.91 -3.51
N ARG A 254 0.28 -1.28 -2.58
CA ARG A 254 -0.81 -2.23 -2.79
C ARG A 254 -0.31 -3.53 -3.43
N TYR A 255 0.62 -4.23 -2.75
CA TYR A 255 1.23 -5.45 -3.29
C TYR A 255 0.18 -6.47 -3.75
N LYS A 256 0.38 -7.09 -4.91
CA LYS A 256 -0.45 -8.19 -5.38
C LYS A 256 -0.25 -9.46 -4.55
N GLY A 257 -1.17 -9.75 -3.64
CA GLY A 257 -1.06 -10.88 -2.73
C GLY A 257 0.19 -10.79 -1.84
N VAL A 258 0.68 -11.92 -1.38
CA VAL A 258 1.83 -12.00 -0.46
C VAL A 258 3.14 -11.81 -1.21
N PRO A 259 3.86 -10.69 -1.05
CA PRO A 259 5.16 -10.47 -1.68
C PRO A 259 6.26 -11.32 -1.04
N ALA A 260 7.41 -11.45 -1.72
CA ALA A 260 8.60 -12.02 -1.11
C ALA A 260 9.09 -11.13 0.06
N LEU A 261 9.43 -11.74 1.20
CA LEU A 261 9.84 -11.01 2.41
C LEU A 261 11.01 -10.04 2.13
N ALA A 262 12.01 -10.48 1.37
CA ALA A 262 13.17 -9.64 1.03
C ALA A 262 12.80 -8.38 0.23
N LEU A 263 11.79 -8.45 -0.64
CA LEU A 263 11.28 -7.28 -1.34
C LEU A 263 10.49 -6.38 -0.39
N PHE A 264 9.60 -6.96 0.40
CA PHE A 264 8.77 -6.24 1.36
C PHE A 264 9.63 -5.44 2.36
N THR A 265 10.63 -6.07 2.98
CA THR A 265 11.53 -5.42 3.93
C THR A 265 12.40 -4.34 3.29
N ALA A 266 12.80 -4.51 2.04
CA ALA A 266 13.60 -3.51 1.34
C ALA A 266 12.81 -2.24 0.99
N LEU A 267 11.50 -2.34 0.76
CA LEU A 267 10.64 -1.22 0.39
C LEU A 267 10.00 -0.53 1.59
N SER A 268 9.69 -1.27 2.64
CA SER A 268 8.98 -0.79 3.82
C SER A 268 9.54 0.49 4.45
N PRO A 269 10.87 0.77 4.48
CA PRO A 269 11.40 2.03 5.00
C PRO A 269 10.85 3.29 4.29
N SER A 270 10.40 3.16 3.05
CA SER A 270 9.85 4.27 2.26
C SER A 270 8.42 4.65 2.63
N PHE A 271 7.70 3.81 3.36
CA PHE A 271 6.27 3.92 3.63
C PHE A 271 5.99 4.13 5.11
N ASP A 272 4.85 4.75 5.44
CA ASP A 272 4.33 4.85 6.82
C ASP A 272 3.49 3.63 7.17
N VAL A 273 2.72 3.14 6.19
CA VAL A 273 1.91 1.93 6.25
C VAL A 273 2.27 1.04 5.06
N ASN A 274 2.35 -0.27 5.27
CA ASN A 274 2.49 -1.22 4.16
C ASN A 274 1.11 -1.70 3.71
N SER A 275 0.86 -1.75 2.42
CA SER A 275 -0.45 -2.11 1.84
C SER A 275 -0.38 -3.33 0.93
N ILE A 276 -1.38 -4.19 1.03
CA ILE A 276 -1.46 -5.46 0.30
C ILE A 276 -2.88 -5.62 -0.24
N ASN A 277 -3.01 -5.97 -1.53
CA ASN A 277 -4.25 -6.47 -2.11
C ASN A 277 -4.30 -7.97 -1.91
N ASP A 278 -5.21 -8.45 -1.05
CA ASP A 278 -5.24 -9.87 -0.70
C ASP A 278 -6.62 -10.50 -0.90
N TYR A 279 -6.77 -11.12 -2.04
CA TYR A 279 -7.96 -11.89 -2.36
C TYR A 279 -7.85 -13.33 -1.84
N THR A 280 -8.79 -13.74 -1.01
CA THR A 280 -8.83 -15.08 -0.42
C THR A 280 -10.24 -15.67 -0.47
N ARG A 281 -10.37 -16.90 -0.97
CA ARG A 281 -11.66 -17.61 -0.99
C ARG A 281 -12.08 -18.07 0.41
N SER A 282 -11.11 -18.38 1.26
CA SER A 282 -11.38 -18.92 2.60
C SER A 282 -11.86 -17.88 3.60
N GLY A 283 -11.65 -16.57 3.33
CA GLY A 283 -11.88 -15.51 4.31
C GLY A 283 -10.95 -15.58 5.53
N HIS A 284 -9.83 -16.32 5.44
CA HIS A 284 -8.88 -16.43 6.54
C HIS A 284 -7.73 -15.45 6.39
N PHE A 285 -7.46 -14.70 7.45
CA PHE A 285 -6.32 -13.80 7.56
C PHE A 285 -5.03 -14.60 7.65
N LYS A 286 -4.04 -14.23 6.83
CA LYS A 286 -2.83 -15.02 6.67
C LYS A 286 -1.81 -14.77 7.79
N PRO A 287 -1.30 -15.82 8.47
CA PRO A 287 -0.29 -15.66 9.54
C PRO A 287 1.00 -14.97 9.07
N VAL A 288 1.34 -15.04 7.78
CA VAL A 288 2.54 -14.41 7.21
C VAL A 288 2.61 -12.90 7.43
N TYR A 289 1.48 -12.23 7.63
CA TYR A 289 1.47 -10.78 7.88
C TYR A 289 2.13 -10.42 9.22
N ALA A 290 2.05 -11.30 10.22
CA ALA A 290 2.81 -11.14 11.45
C ALA A 290 4.32 -11.22 11.21
N THR A 291 4.77 -12.04 10.26
CA THR A 291 6.19 -12.09 9.86
C THR A 291 6.63 -10.77 9.20
N PHE A 292 5.78 -10.18 8.35
CA PHE A 292 6.05 -8.88 7.74
C PHE A 292 6.15 -7.77 8.79
N TYR A 293 5.20 -7.74 9.72
CA TYR A 293 5.25 -6.79 10.83
C TYR A 293 6.51 -6.95 11.68
N LYS A 294 6.84 -8.17 12.10
CA LYS A 294 8.07 -8.44 12.87
C LYS A 294 9.33 -7.98 12.14
N ALA A 295 9.37 -8.12 10.82
CA ALA A 295 10.54 -7.75 10.02
C ALA A 295 10.68 -6.24 9.78
N THR A 296 9.59 -5.47 9.87
CA THR A 296 9.57 -4.05 9.49
C THR A 296 9.21 -3.11 10.62
N GLY A 297 8.51 -3.57 11.64
CA GLY A 297 7.97 -2.77 12.74
C GLY A 297 6.87 -1.79 12.31
N LYS A 298 6.38 -1.88 11.06
CA LYS A 298 5.40 -0.94 10.50
C LYS A 298 4.03 -1.57 10.33
N PRO A 299 2.94 -0.80 10.54
CA PRO A 299 1.59 -1.30 10.38
C PRO A 299 1.28 -1.71 8.94
N LEU A 300 0.24 -2.54 8.81
CA LEU A 300 -0.24 -3.07 7.55
C LEU A 300 -1.70 -2.70 7.31
N MET A 301 -2.07 -2.63 6.04
CA MET A 301 -3.43 -2.44 5.56
C MET A 301 -3.72 -3.43 4.42
N ILE A 302 -4.89 -4.08 4.43
CA ILE A 302 -5.40 -4.79 3.26
C ILE A 302 -6.23 -3.82 2.45
N THR A 303 -5.77 -3.49 1.25
CA THR A 303 -6.32 -2.40 0.43
C THR A 303 -7.20 -2.83 -0.71
N GLU A 304 -7.24 -4.14 -0.97
CA GLU A 304 -8.28 -4.79 -1.76
C GLU A 304 -8.54 -6.19 -1.23
N PHE A 305 -9.81 -6.46 -1.00
CA PHE A 305 -10.35 -7.80 -0.83
C PHE A 305 -11.82 -7.81 -1.23
N ALA A 306 -12.32 -8.96 -1.68
CA ALA A 306 -13.73 -9.15 -2.02
C ALA A 306 -14.11 -10.62 -1.95
N PHE A 307 -15.42 -10.87 -1.94
CA PHE A 307 -16.03 -12.18 -2.18
C PHE A 307 -17.10 -12.02 -3.25
N SER A 308 -17.20 -12.99 -4.18
CA SER A 308 -18.21 -13.00 -5.25
C SER A 308 -19.32 -13.98 -4.93
N GLY A 309 -20.58 -13.53 -5.08
CA GLY A 309 -21.77 -14.35 -4.82
C GLY A 309 -22.00 -15.44 -5.86
N PHE A 310 -21.43 -15.32 -7.05
CA PHE A 310 -21.64 -16.25 -8.15
C PHE A 310 -20.30 -16.77 -8.69
N PRO A 311 -20.27 -18.02 -9.21
CA PRO A 311 -19.11 -18.50 -9.95
C PRO A 311 -18.97 -17.66 -11.22
N SER A 312 -17.92 -16.85 -11.28
CA SER A 312 -17.60 -16.05 -12.44
C SER A 312 -16.75 -16.85 -13.44
N ARG A 313 -16.99 -16.60 -14.73
CA ARG A 313 -16.11 -17.04 -15.81
C ARG A 313 -15.06 -15.95 -16.04
N GLY A 314 -13.80 -16.30 -16.31
CA GLY A 314 -12.76 -15.31 -16.57
C GLY A 314 -11.94 -14.87 -15.35
N GLN A 315 -11.63 -13.57 -15.21
CA GLN A 315 -10.70 -13.06 -14.19
C GLN A 315 -11.12 -13.34 -12.73
N ALA A 316 -12.41 -13.35 -12.41
CA ALA A 316 -12.84 -13.66 -11.04
C ALA A 316 -12.62 -15.13 -10.67
N SER A 317 -12.61 -16.05 -11.64
CA SER A 317 -12.16 -17.42 -11.40
C SER A 317 -10.66 -17.47 -11.08
N ALA A 318 -9.86 -16.57 -11.66
CA ALA A 318 -8.44 -16.44 -11.36
C ALA A 318 -8.18 -15.88 -9.94
N LEU A 319 -9.04 -14.99 -9.44
CA LEU A 319 -8.97 -14.47 -8.07
C LEU A 319 -9.47 -15.47 -7.02
N ARG A 320 -10.16 -16.53 -7.42
CA ARG A 320 -10.71 -17.58 -6.53
C ARG A 320 -11.58 -17.05 -5.38
N ILE A 321 -12.37 -16.02 -5.64
CA ILE A 321 -13.19 -15.33 -4.63
C ILE A 321 -14.67 -15.73 -4.63
N ALA A 322 -15.08 -16.62 -5.53
CA ALA A 322 -16.47 -17.08 -5.62
C ALA A 322 -16.84 -17.96 -4.44
N VAL A 323 -17.89 -17.57 -3.71
CA VAL A 323 -18.41 -18.25 -2.51
C VAL A 323 -19.85 -18.78 -2.67
N GLY A 324 -20.55 -18.38 -3.73
CA GLY A 324 -21.78 -18.98 -4.20
C GLY A 324 -23.10 -18.41 -3.66
N SER A 325 -23.08 -17.38 -2.77
CA SER A 325 -24.29 -16.63 -2.38
C SER A 325 -23.93 -15.31 -1.71
N GLN A 326 -24.93 -14.40 -1.57
CA GLN A 326 -24.76 -13.12 -0.87
C GLN A 326 -24.51 -13.33 0.63
N ALA A 327 -25.18 -14.27 1.27
CA ALA A 327 -24.92 -14.65 2.66
C ALA A 327 -23.47 -15.10 2.89
N LYS A 328 -22.93 -15.91 1.98
CA LYS A 328 -21.54 -16.37 2.06
C LYS A 328 -20.53 -15.24 1.79
N ARG A 329 -20.87 -14.25 0.97
CA ARG A 329 -20.08 -13.02 0.84
C ARG A 329 -19.97 -12.30 2.18
N GLY A 330 -21.11 -12.10 2.84
CA GLY A 330 -21.19 -11.47 4.15
C GLY A 330 -20.45 -12.25 5.24
N LEU A 331 -20.59 -13.57 5.28
CA LEU A 331 -19.84 -14.42 6.21
C LEU A 331 -18.33 -14.36 5.96
N GLY A 332 -17.91 -14.32 4.69
CA GLY A 332 -16.50 -14.13 4.29
C GLY A 332 -15.96 -12.79 4.80
N TYR A 333 -16.70 -11.69 4.58
CA TYR A 333 -16.39 -10.37 5.12
C TYR A 333 -16.22 -10.41 6.64
N HIS A 334 -17.24 -10.91 7.35
CA HIS A 334 -17.27 -11.01 8.80
C HIS A 334 -16.05 -11.78 9.34
N THR A 335 -15.77 -12.93 8.77
CA THR A 335 -14.63 -13.77 9.20
C THR A 335 -13.30 -13.08 8.99
N TYR A 336 -13.09 -12.51 7.79
CA TYR A 336 -11.81 -11.95 7.38
C TYR A 336 -11.49 -10.65 8.14
N VAL A 337 -12.44 -9.72 8.18
CA VAL A 337 -12.26 -8.43 8.84
C VAL A 337 -12.05 -8.58 10.36
N ARG A 338 -12.81 -9.45 11.01
CA ARG A 338 -12.62 -9.71 12.45
C ARG A 338 -11.29 -10.36 12.78
N GLN A 339 -10.79 -11.24 11.92
CA GLN A 339 -9.45 -11.83 12.10
C GLN A 339 -8.36 -10.78 11.90
N ALA A 340 -8.50 -9.91 10.90
CA ALA A 340 -7.58 -8.80 10.68
C ALA A 340 -7.59 -7.82 11.86
N ALA A 341 -8.76 -7.47 12.38
CA ALA A 341 -8.89 -6.56 13.52
C ALA A 341 -8.24 -7.09 14.81
N ARG A 342 -8.11 -8.42 14.97
CA ARG A 342 -7.35 -9.01 16.09
C ARG A 342 -5.84 -8.89 15.94
N ALA A 343 -5.34 -8.53 14.78
CA ALA A 343 -3.91 -8.32 14.57
C ALA A 343 -3.54 -6.88 14.94
N PRO A 344 -2.74 -6.65 15.99
CA PRO A 344 -2.49 -5.31 16.53
C PRO A 344 -1.69 -4.40 15.58
N PHE A 345 -1.16 -4.97 14.51
CA PHE A 345 -0.41 -4.26 13.48
C PHE A 345 -1.26 -3.87 12.25
N MET A 346 -2.54 -4.24 12.22
CA MET A 346 -3.45 -3.85 11.14
C MET A 346 -4.07 -2.48 11.45
N VAL A 347 -4.18 -1.63 10.44
CA VAL A 347 -4.81 -0.29 10.57
C VAL A 347 -5.97 -0.08 9.59
N GLY A 348 -6.27 -1.05 8.72
CA GLY A 348 -7.40 -0.92 7.81
C GLY A 348 -7.63 -2.11 6.88
N MET A 349 -8.85 -2.17 6.37
CA MET A 349 -9.35 -3.15 5.42
C MET A 349 -10.28 -2.45 4.41
N HIS A 350 -9.97 -2.51 3.11
CA HIS A 350 -10.77 -1.87 2.06
C HIS A 350 -11.40 -2.89 1.13
N TRP A 351 -12.73 -2.84 1.04
CA TRP A 351 -13.52 -3.68 0.15
C TRP A 351 -13.35 -3.25 -1.32
N PHE A 352 -13.22 -4.19 -2.22
CA PHE A 352 -13.20 -3.97 -3.66
C PHE A 352 -14.40 -4.66 -4.31
N MET A 353 -15.47 -3.94 -4.68
CA MET A 353 -15.57 -2.50 -4.80
C MET A 353 -17.01 -2.00 -4.54
N TRP A 354 -17.30 -0.70 -4.84
CA TRP A 354 -18.63 -0.10 -4.64
C TRP A 354 -19.73 -0.80 -5.42
N SER A 355 -19.65 -0.86 -6.75
CA SER A 355 -20.66 -1.49 -7.59
C SER A 355 -20.10 -2.70 -8.34
N ASP A 356 -20.97 -3.59 -8.78
CA ASP A 356 -20.58 -4.63 -9.72
C ASP A 356 -20.05 -4.02 -11.03
N TYR A 357 -19.26 -4.79 -11.78
CA TYR A 357 -18.78 -4.33 -13.06
C TYR A 357 -19.92 -4.22 -14.08
N ALA A 358 -20.06 -3.07 -14.73
CA ALA A 358 -20.92 -2.91 -15.90
C ALA A 358 -20.31 -3.65 -17.11
N GLN A 359 -21.18 -4.17 -17.99
CA GLN A 359 -20.77 -4.91 -19.20
C GLN A 359 -19.92 -4.11 -20.21
N ALA A 360 -19.94 -2.79 -20.12
CA ALA A 360 -19.17 -1.91 -20.98
C ALA A 360 -18.77 -0.66 -20.19
N ALA A 361 -17.49 -0.51 -19.88
CA ALA A 361 -16.95 0.81 -19.59
C ALA A 361 -16.81 1.59 -20.93
N PRO A 362 -17.51 2.71 -21.13
CA PRO A 362 -17.46 3.44 -22.40
C PRO A 362 -16.13 4.13 -22.69
N THR A 363 -15.19 4.18 -21.76
CA THR A 363 -13.97 4.97 -21.89
C THR A 363 -12.77 4.20 -21.36
N GLY A 364 -12.03 3.52 -22.25
CA GLY A 364 -10.61 3.21 -22.12
C GLY A 364 -10.14 2.35 -20.92
N GLY A 365 -11.02 1.95 -20.03
CA GLY A 365 -10.71 1.06 -18.91
C GLY A 365 -10.52 -0.39 -19.38
N TYR A 366 -9.77 -1.16 -18.60
CA TYR A 366 -9.60 -2.59 -18.85
C TYR A 366 -10.97 -3.27 -18.98
N PRO A 367 -11.20 -4.10 -20.03
CA PRO A 367 -12.45 -4.84 -20.17
C PRO A 367 -12.56 -5.82 -19.00
N HIS A 368 -13.50 -5.56 -18.11
CA HIS A 368 -13.83 -6.48 -17.03
C HIS A 368 -14.94 -7.43 -17.51
N PRO A 369 -14.85 -8.71 -17.23
CA PRO A 369 -15.91 -9.65 -17.60
C PRO A 369 -17.21 -9.29 -16.85
N PRO A 370 -18.35 -9.36 -17.53
CA PRO A 370 -19.65 -8.93 -17.00
C PRO A 370 -20.17 -9.73 -15.81
N ASP A 371 -19.43 -10.73 -15.35
CA ASP A 371 -19.89 -11.74 -14.39
C ASP A 371 -19.25 -11.61 -13.01
N VAL A 372 -18.64 -10.46 -12.68
CA VAL A 372 -17.96 -10.29 -11.39
C VAL A 372 -18.86 -9.57 -10.39
N ASN A 373 -19.55 -10.36 -9.57
CA ASN A 373 -20.38 -9.86 -8.48
C ASN A 373 -19.51 -9.59 -7.24
N VAL A 374 -18.89 -8.42 -7.20
CA VAL A 374 -18.05 -7.94 -6.07
C VAL A 374 -18.59 -6.65 -5.45
N GLY A 375 -19.53 -5.98 -6.11
CA GLY A 375 -20.14 -4.74 -5.65
C GLY A 375 -20.89 -4.87 -4.32
N LEU A 376 -21.04 -3.76 -3.64
CA LEU A 376 -22.01 -3.58 -2.55
C LEU A 376 -23.42 -3.36 -3.12
N VAL A 377 -23.46 -2.85 -4.35
CA VAL A 377 -24.67 -2.59 -5.14
C VAL A 377 -24.51 -3.20 -6.54
N THR A 378 -25.62 -3.31 -7.27
CA THR A 378 -25.60 -3.73 -8.68
C THR A 378 -24.86 -2.73 -9.57
N ALA A 379 -24.48 -3.14 -10.78
CA ALA A 379 -23.72 -2.32 -11.72
C ALA A 379 -24.42 -1.00 -12.13
N ASP A 380 -25.75 -1.03 -12.16
CA ASP A 380 -26.61 0.13 -12.44
C ASP A 380 -27.05 0.89 -11.18
N GLU A 381 -26.58 0.46 -10.00
CA GLU A 381 -26.96 0.98 -8.69
C GLU A 381 -28.48 0.90 -8.39
N ALA A 382 -29.22 0.06 -9.11
CA ALA A 382 -30.67 -0.09 -8.93
C ALA A 382 -31.02 -0.92 -7.70
N ALA A 383 -30.10 -1.74 -7.19
CA ALA A 383 -30.31 -2.58 -6.03
C ALA A 383 -29.07 -2.67 -5.12
N VAL A 384 -29.33 -2.75 -3.83
CA VAL A 384 -28.35 -2.98 -2.77
C VAL A 384 -28.34 -4.46 -2.41
N TYR A 385 -27.19 -5.03 -2.10
CA TYR A 385 -27.08 -6.40 -1.60
C TYR A 385 -27.33 -6.45 -0.09
N GLU A 386 -28.60 -6.38 0.33
CA GLU A 386 -29.03 -6.25 1.73
C GLU A 386 -28.46 -7.33 2.64
N GLU A 387 -28.44 -8.58 2.19
CA GLU A 387 -27.91 -9.70 2.97
C GLU A 387 -26.40 -9.54 3.25
N LEU A 388 -25.64 -9.02 2.27
CA LEU A 388 -24.24 -8.65 2.44
C LEU A 388 -24.12 -7.46 3.41
N GLY A 389 -24.94 -6.42 3.22
CA GLY A 389 -24.98 -5.22 4.05
C GLY A 389 -25.23 -5.51 5.53
N HIS A 390 -26.16 -6.41 5.84
CA HIS A 390 -26.43 -6.86 7.21
C HIS A 390 -25.16 -7.39 7.92
N TRP A 391 -24.38 -8.24 7.23
CA TRP A 391 -23.13 -8.76 7.77
C TRP A 391 -22.06 -7.69 7.93
N ILE A 392 -21.97 -6.76 6.95
CA ILE A 392 -21.00 -5.65 6.98
C ILE A 392 -21.29 -4.75 8.17
N THR A 393 -22.53 -4.26 8.32
CA THR A 393 -22.93 -3.37 9.42
C THR A 393 -22.63 -3.98 10.79
N ARG A 394 -23.03 -5.24 10.99
CA ARG A 394 -22.72 -5.97 12.22
C ARG A 394 -21.21 -6.07 12.48
N THR A 395 -20.43 -6.37 11.43
CA THR A 395 -18.99 -6.55 11.56
C THR A 395 -18.29 -5.24 11.89
N ASN A 396 -18.64 -4.19 11.14
CA ASN A 396 -17.97 -2.88 11.26
C ASN A 396 -18.21 -2.26 12.64
N ALA A 397 -19.39 -2.46 13.23
CA ALA A 397 -19.72 -2.04 14.59
C ALA A 397 -18.82 -2.68 15.69
N GLU A 398 -18.22 -3.83 15.40
CA GLU A 398 -17.38 -4.56 16.37
C GLU A 398 -15.86 -4.32 16.18
N VAL A 399 -15.43 -3.83 15.00
CA VAL A 399 -14.01 -3.81 14.59
C VAL A 399 -13.12 -3.07 15.57
N GLU A 400 -13.48 -1.85 15.95
CA GLU A 400 -12.65 -1.04 16.85
C GLU A 400 -12.55 -1.64 18.25
N ALA A 401 -13.65 -2.23 18.76
CA ALA A 401 -13.63 -2.92 20.04
C ALA A 401 -12.73 -4.15 20.01
N ILE A 402 -12.80 -4.94 18.93
CA ILE A 402 -11.92 -6.10 18.70
C ILE A 402 -10.47 -5.65 18.62
N HIS A 403 -10.19 -4.58 17.86
CA HIS A 403 -8.83 -4.08 17.67
C HIS A 403 -8.25 -3.50 18.96
N ARG A 404 -9.04 -2.77 19.74
CA ARG A 404 -8.64 -2.27 21.06
C ARG A 404 -8.30 -3.37 22.06
N GLY A 405 -8.95 -4.52 21.95
CA GLY A 405 -8.65 -5.73 22.73
C GLY A 405 -7.42 -6.50 22.23
N SER A 406 -6.90 -6.18 21.03
CA SER A 406 -5.70 -6.83 20.51
C SER A 406 -4.45 -6.32 21.23
N ARG A 407 -3.50 -7.24 21.53
CA ARG A 407 -2.23 -6.89 22.15
C ARG A 407 -1.10 -7.45 21.29
N ALA A 408 -0.07 -6.64 21.08
CA ALA A 408 1.17 -7.17 20.51
C ALA A 408 1.73 -8.23 21.48
N ALA A 409 1.99 -9.43 20.98
CA ALA A 409 2.77 -10.39 21.74
C ALA A 409 4.13 -9.76 22.07
N SER A 410 4.45 -9.65 23.35
CA SER A 410 5.76 -9.16 23.79
C SER A 410 6.86 -9.94 23.09
N PRO A 411 7.96 -9.32 22.66
CA PRO A 411 9.06 -10.00 21.97
C PRO A 411 9.81 -11.04 22.83
N SER A 412 9.43 -11.26 24.07
CA SER A 412 10.16 -12.02 25.07
C SER A 412 9.34 -13.14 25.73
N GLU A 413 8.81 -14.08 24.94
CA GLU A 413 8.57 -15.43 25.48
C GLU A 413 8.98 -16.45 24.42
N PRO A 414 10.10 -17.18 24.63
CA PRO A 414 10.32 -18.41 23.89
C PRO A 414 9.21 -19.39 24.34
N GLY A 415 8.38 -19.78 23.38
CA GLY A 415 7.38 -20.81 23.62
C GLY A 415 8.02 -22.11 24.10
N PRO A 416 7.24 -22.98 24.80
CA PRO A 416 7.70 -24.22 25.37
C PRO A 416 8.16 -25.22 24.34
#